data_286fc75738cad239560a9728fa7f0b82
#
_entry.id   286fc75738cad239560a9728fa7f0b82
#
_cell.length_a   1.000
_cell.length_b   1.000
_cell.length_c   1.000
_cell.angle_alpha   90.00
_cell.angle_beta   90.00
_cell.angle_gamma   90.00
#
_symmetry.space_group_name_H-M   'P 1'
#
loop_
_entity.id
_entity.type
_entity.pdbx_description
1 polymer ?
#
loop_
_entity_poly.entity_id
_entity_poly.type
_entity_poly.pdbx_seq_one_letter_code
_entity_poly.pdbx_strand_id
1 'polypeptide(L)'
;MSAVKNSSDDGGSFSSRVIGIVFFILLLDLLGFTLILPLLPSILDHYAQTGDGTYQSLQTVVDWFREVLGIPMEKKYNTVLFGGLIGSLFSLLQFLSSPLTGALSDRHGRRPLLILTTLGVMSSYAVWAVSRSFSMFLLFRVIGGICKGNVSLCTAIIADLPCPKARNRGMAMIGVAFSLGFTVGPLMGAFFAISSRTTENVFYQIPALLAFVFSAADLLFIWLMLPETLTDIKASSSGCTDSRDLLNPLSLFHFTAVTRTKDPPSKEKMQKLRVLGLVYFCYLFLFSGLEFTLSFLTHQRFQFTSMQQGKMFFFIGVIMALIQGGYARRIKPGKHIRAVRMAILTLIPAFILIGLSWNIAMLYIGLALYAYAAALVVPCLSTVVSDHGSASQKGTVMGILRSLGSLARALGPVVSSSVYWIAGAQTCYLITSASFVVPLVLLSKIRWLKEE
;
A
#
# COMPACT_ATOMS: atom_id res chain seq x y z
N MET A 1 7.29 -1.17 46.34
CA MET A 1 6.44 -1.88 45.34
C MET A 1 5.40 -0.98 44.61
N SER A 2 5.13 0.24 45.06
CA SER A 2 4.17 1.18 44.40
C SER A 2 4.75 1.98 43.22
N ALA A 3 6.03 2.29 43.21
CA ALA A 3 6.66 3.09 42.14
C ALA A 3 6.82 2.33 40.79
N VAL A 4 6.94 0.99 40.79
CA VAL A 4 7.08 0.16 39.60
C VAL A 4 5.73 -0.04 38.90
N LYS A 5 4.62 0.06 39.60
CA LYS A 5 3.27 -0.08 39.04
C LYS A 5 2.84 1.17 38.24
N ASN A 6 3.23 2.37 38.69
CA ASN A 6 2.86 3.62 38.00
C ASN A 6 3.59 3.80 36.66
N SER A 7 4.84 3.36 36.52
CA SER A 7 5.58 3.47 35.24
C SER A 7 5.10 2.50 34.17
N SER A 8 4.49 1.37 34.54
CA SER A 8 3.93 0.41 33.58
C SER A 8 2.55 0.83 33.04
N ASP A 9 1.75 1.53 33.86
CA ASP A 9 0.44 2.04 33.45
C ASP A 9 0.56 3.28 32.53
N ASP A 10 1.54 4.17 32.79
CA ASP A 10 1.82 5.34 31.93
C ASP A 10 2.31 4.92 30.53
N GLY A 11 3.18 3.92 30.43
CA GLY A 11 3.65 3.40 29.14
C GLY A 11 2.55 2.73 28.31
N GLY A 12 1.58 2.08 28.98
CA GLY A 12 0.43 1.45 28.35
C GLY A 12 -0.58 2.48 27.79
N SER A 13 -0.84 3.53 28.56
CA SER A 13 -1.71 4.64 28.17
C SER A 13 -1.12 5.43 27.00
N PHE A 14 0.15 5.80 27.05
CA PHE A 14 0.87 6.47 25.96
C PHE A 14 0.83 5.66 24.67
N SER A 15 1.15 4.38 24.70
CA SER A 15 1.12 3.51 23.51
C SER A 15 -0.27 3.40 22.91
N SER A 16 -1.32 3.28 23.72
CA SER A 16 -2.71 3.22 23.24
C SER A 16 -3.14 4.53 22.57
N ARG A 17 -2.73 5.67 23.14
CA ARG A 17 -2.99 7.01 22.57
C ARG A 17 -2.31 7.18 21.21
N VAL A 18 -1.03 6.83 21.09
CA VAL A 18 -0.27 6.93 19.82
C VAL A 18 -0.90 6.02 18.76
N ILE A 19 -1.30 4.80 19.09
CA ILE A 19 -1.98 3.89 18.17
C ILE A 19 -3.29 4.50 17.65
N GLY A 20 -4.10 5.10 18.52
CA GLY A 20 -5.33 5.78 18.13
C GLY A 20 -5.07 6.96 17.21
N ILE A 21 -4.06 7.79 17.51
CA ILE A 21 -3.68 8.93 16.67
C ILE A 21 -3.24 8.46 15.28
N VAL A 22 -2.34 7.49 15.20
CA VAL A 22 -1.87 6.92 13.92
C VAL A 22 -3.00 6.30 13.10
N PHE A 23 -3.96 5.66 13.76
CA PHE A 23 -5.15 5.11 13.10
C PHE A 23 -5.97 6.21 12.41
N PHE A 24 -6.27 7.32 13.10
CA PHE A 24 -7.04 8.43 12.53
C PHE A 24 -6.27 9.18 11.44
N ILE A 25 -4.96 9.39 11.60
CA ILE A 25 -4.08 9.96 10.55
C ILE A 25 -4.21 9.14 9.27
N LEU A 26 -4.00 7.83 9.36
CA LEU A 26 -4.07 6.97 8.17
C LEU A 26 -5.47 6.85 7.60
N LEU A 27 -6.50 6.87 8.44
CA LEU A 27 -7.89 6.84 7.97
C LEU A 27 -8.21 8.09 7.14
N LEU A 28 -7.89 9.30 7.62
CA LEU A 28 -8.10 10.55 6.91
C LEU A 28 -7.28 10.61 5.60
N ASP A 29 -6.01 10.23 5.68
CA ASP A 29 -5.13 10.18 4.51
C ASP A 29 -5.64 9.21 3.44
N LEU A 30 -6.11 8.03 3.85
CA LEU A 30 -6.62 7.01 2.92
C LEU A 30 -7.99 7.37 2.35
N LEU A 31 -8.88 7.99 3.13
CA LEU A 31 -10.14 8.51 2.61
C LEU A 31 -9.88 9.52 1.49
N GLY A 32 -9.00 10.51 1.70
CA GLY A 32 -8.61 11.45 0.65
C GLY A 32 -7.99 10.79 -0.57
N PHE A 33 -7.10 9.81 -0.37
CA PHE A 33 -6.42 9.10 -1.45
C PHE A 33 -7.34 8.23 -2.30
N THR A 34 -8.31 7.55 -1.69
CA THR A 34 -9.13 6.56 -2.39
C THR A 34 -10.34 7.15 -3.10
N LEU A 35 -10.69 8.41 -2.84
CA LEU A 35 -11.77 9.13 -3.55
C LEU A 35 -11.62 9.10 -5.06
N ILE A 36 -10.38 9.18 -5.57
CA ILE A 36 -10.11 9.25 -7.01
C ILE A 36 -10.29 7.91 -7.72
N LEU A 37 -10.19 6.78 -7.02
CA LEU A 37 -10.14 5.46 -7.65
C LEU A 37 -11.34 5.17 -8.57
N PRO A 38 -12.61 5.40 -8.16
CA PRO A 38 -13.76 5.18 -9.03
C PRO A 38 -13.92 6.26 -10.11
N LEU A 39 -13.26 7.42 -9.94
CA LEU A 39 -13.35 8.56 -10.86
C LEU A 39 -12.34 8.45 -12.00
N LEU A 40 -11.24 7.74 -11.80
CA LEU A 40 -10.11 7.69 -12.73
C LEU A 40 -10.51 7.32 -14.16
N PRO A 41 -11.34 6.29 -14.43
CA PRO A 41 -11.77 5.97 -15.77
C PRO A 41 -12.52 7.14 -16.42
N SER A 42 -13.47 7.75 -15.71
CA SER A 42 -14.25 8.88 -16.25
C SER A 42 -13.42 10.13 -16.50
N ILE A 43 -12.40 10.38 -15.66
CA ILE A 43 -11.42 11.47 -15.86
C ILE A 43 -10.61 11.23 -17.13
N LEU A 44 -10.15 10.02 -17.36
CA LEU A 44 -9.38 9.66 -18.54
C LEU A 44 -10.21 9.75 -19.82
N ASP A 45 -11.46 9.27 -19.78
CA ASP A 45 -12.40 9.37 -20.90
C ASP A 45 -12.68 10.84 -21.27
N HIS A 46 -12.81 11.72 -20.27
CA HIS A 46 -12.96 13.16 -20.50
C HIS A 46 -11.75 13.75 -21.23
N TYR A 47 -10.52 13.49 -20.78
CA TYR A 47 -9.33 14.00 -21.45
C TYR A 47 -9.09 13.38 -22.82
N ALA A 48 -9.53 12.15 -23.05
CA ALA A 48 -9.52 11.53 -24.36
C ALA A 48 -10.44 12.26 -25.37
N GLN A 49 -11.61 12.73 -24.89
CA GLN A 49 -12.58 13.46 -25.73
C GLN A 49 -12.18 14.91 -25.98
N THR A 50 -11.50 15.55 -25.04
CA THR A 50 -11.05 16.96 -25.19
C THR A 50 -9.86 17.12 -26.11
N GLY A 51 -9.20 16.03 -26.51
CA GLY A 51 -8.06 16.08 -27.45
C GLY A 51 -6.80 16.74 -26.86
N ASP A 52 -6.60 16.65 -25.52
CA ASP A 52 -5.43 17.22 -24.85
C ASP A 52 -4.12 16.63 -25.41
N GLY A 53 -3.19 17.48 -25.84
CA GLY A 53 -1.95 17.06 -26.50
C GLY A 53 -1.04 16.19 -25.62
N THR A 54 -1.01 16.43 -24.30
CA THR A 54 -0.25 15.60 -23.36
C THR A 54 -0.87 14.23 -23.21
N TYR A 55 -2.22 14.16 -23.19
CA TYR A 55 -2.94 12.89 -23.20
C TYR A 55 -2.63 12.09 -24.46
N GLN A 56 -2.68 12.73 -25.64
CA GLN A 56 -2.40 12.07 -26.93
C GLN A 56 -0.96 11.54 -27.00
N SER A 57 0.02 12.32 -26.51
CA SER A 57 1.42 11.88 -26.48
C SER A 57 1.61 10.63 -25.58
N LEU A 58 0.94 10.59 -24.43
CA LEU A 58 0.99 9.44 -23.54
C LEU A 58 0.20 8.25 -24.13
N GLN A 59 -0.90 8.51 -24.83
CA GLN A 59 -1.68 7.50 -25.54
C GLN A 59 -0.83 6.77 -26.60
N THR A 60 0.04 7.46 -27.31
CA THR A 60 0.97 6.85 -28.28
C THR A 60 1.89 5.82 -27.60
N VAL A 61 2.36 6.11 -26.37
CA VAL A 61 3.18 5.16 -25.59
C VAL A 61 2.37 3.92 -25.18
N VAL A 62 1.11 4.11 -24.77
CA VAL A 62 0.20 3.01 -24.43
C VAL A 62 -0.11 2.16 -25.66
N ASP A 63 -0.33 2.78 -26.80
CA ASP A 63 -0.61 2.09 -28.07
C ASP A 63 0.59 1.27 -28.53
N TRP A 64 1.79 1.83 -28.47
CA TRP A 64 3.03 1.09 -28.71
C TRP A 64 3.19 -0.12 -27.77
N PHE A 65 2.95 0.07 -26.47
CA PHE A 65 3.02 -1.02 -25.49
C PHE A 65 1.99 -2.12 -25.79
N ARG A 66 0.78 -1.73 -26.20
CA ARG A 66 -0.29 -2.65 -26.60
C ARG A 66 0.12 -3.46 -27.84
N GLU A 67 0.71 -2.83 -28.86
CA GLU A 67 1.19 -3.50 -30.07
C GLU A 67 2.28 -4.52 -29.77
N VAL A 68 3.25 -4.14 -28.94
CA VAL A 68 4.34 -5.05 -28.50
C VAL A 68 3.79 -6.29 -27.78
N LEU A 69 2.70 -6.17 -27.03
CA LEU A 69 2.07 -7.28 -26.30
C LEU A 69 1.00 -8.03 -27.13
N GLY A 70 0.68 -7.58 -28.35
CA GLY A 70 -0.35 -8.21 -29.18
C GLY A 70 -1.78 -8.10 -28.61
N ILE A 71 -2.09 -7.05 -27.82
CA ILE A 71 -3.39 -6.87 -27.18
C ILE A 71 -4.40 -6.31 -28.19
N PRO A 72 -5.64 -6.89 -28.30
CA PRO A 72 -6.66 -6.44 -29.27
C PRO A 72 -7.08 -4.97 -29.13
N MET A 73 -7.46 -4.35 -30.23
CA MET A 73 -7.83 -2.92 -30.35
C MET A 73 -9.18 -2.52 -29.75
N GLU A 74 -9.82 -3.32 -28.92
CA GLU A 74 -11.12 -2.96 -28.36
C GLU A 74 -11.02 -1.75 -27.44
N LYS A 75 -11.76 -0.67 -27.72
CA LYS A 75 -11.73 0.64 -27.02
C LYS A 75 -11.87 0.53 -25.48
N LYS A 76 -12.58 -0.50 -25.01
CA LYS A 76 -12.85 -0.73 -23.60
C LYS A 76 -11.58 -1.04 -22.77
N TYR A 77 -10.53 -1.52 -23.39
CA TYR A 77 -9.29 -1.93 -22.74
C TYR A 77 -8.22 -0.85 -22.71
N ASN A 78 -8.30 0.13 -23.62
CA ASN A 78 -7.35 1.24 -23.70
C ASN A 78 -7.38 2.11 -22.43
N THR A 79 -8.56 2.46 -21.93
CA THR A 79 -8.73 3.26 -20.69
C THR A 79 -8.15 2.55 -19.48
N VAL A 80 -8.22 1.23 -19.45
CA VAL A 80 -7.70 0.44 -18.32
C VAL A 80 -6.18 0.34 -18.36
N LEU A 81 -5.59 0.11 -19.53
CA LEU A 81 -4.13 0.13 -19.70
C LEU A 81 -3.58 1.51 -19.36
N PHE A 82 -4.25 2.57 -19.80
CA PHE A 82 -3.88 3.94 -19.50
C PHE A 82 -3.97 4.25 -17.99
N GLY A 83 -5.07 3.85 -17.35
CA GLY A 83 -5.25 3.96 -15.90
C GLY A 83 -4.22 3.16 -15.12
N GLY A 84 -3.87 1.96 -15.61
CA GLY A 84 -2.79 1.13 -15.06
C GLY A 84 -1.43 1.82 -15.15
N LEU A 85 -1.11 2.46 -16.25
CA LEU A 85 0.14 3.21 -16.44
C LEU A 85 0.24 4.39 -15.44
N ILE A 86 -0.83 5.17 -15.27
CA ILE A 86 -0.86 6.28 -14.30
C ILE A 86 -0.74 5.77 -12.86
N GLY A 87 -1.39 4.64 -12.53
CA GLY A 87 -1.26 3.99 -11.24
C GLY A 87 0.15 3.47 -11.00
N SER A 88 0.78 2.88 -12.01
CA SER A 88 2.16 2.40 -11.98
C SER A 88 3.16 3.55 -11.82
N LEU A 89 2.95 4.69 -12.51
CA LEU A 89 3.75 5.90 -12.33
C LEU A 89 3.72 6.39 -10.88
N PHE A 90 2.55 6.48 -10.27
CA PHE A 90 2.40 6.85 -8.86
C PHE A 90 3.16 5.87 -7.94
N SER A 91 3.01 4.57 -8.18
CA SER A 91 3.69 3.53 -7.39
C SER A 91 5.21 3.55 -7.59
N LEU A 92 5.69 3.87 -8.80
CA LEU A 92 7.11 4.02 -9.10
C LEU A 92 7.72 5.24 -8.37
N LEU A 93 7.02 6.37 -8.36
CA LEU A 93 7.44 7.55 -7.60
C LEU A 93 7.48 7.28 -6.10
N GLN A 94 6.49 6.57 -5.58
CA GLN A 94 6.47 6.13 -4.18
C GLN A 94 7.61 5.14 -3.88
N PHE A 95 7.98 4.28 -4.83
CA PHE A 95 9.14 3.39 -4.71
C PHE A 95 10.43 4.18 -4.48
N LEU A 96 10.66 5.23 -5.25
CA LEU A 96 11.84 6.07 -5.15
C LEU A 96 11.85 6.94 -3.88
N SER A 97 10.70 7.49 -3.48
CA SER A 97 10.61 8.44 -2.36
C SER A 97 10.56 7.78 -0.99
N SER A 98 9.97 6.58 -0.87
CA SER A 98 9.74 5.94 0.45
C SER A 98 11.02 5.67 1.25
N PRO A 99 12.14 5.16 0.68
CA PRO A 99 13.35 4.93 1.45
C PRO A 99 14.00 6.23 1.92
N LEU A 100 13.96 7.27 1.07
CA LEU A 100 14.48 8.60 1.41
C LEU A 100 13.68 9.20 2.57
N THR A 101 12.34 9.16 2.48
CA THR A 101 11.45 9.62 3.55
C THR A 101 11.69 8.87 4.86
N GLY A 102 11.88 7.55 4.80
CA GLY A 102 12.21 6.74 5.95
C GLY A 102 13.53 7.14 6.60
N ALA A 103 14.59 7.25 5.80
CA ALA A 103 15.93 7.64 6.29
C ALA A 103 15.96 9.08 6.85
N LEU A 104 15.28 10.02 6.19
CA LEU A 104 15.14 11.39 6.68
C LEU A 104 14.39 11.44 8.02
N SER A 105 13.39 10.58 8.22
CA SER A 105 12.64 10.53 9.47
C SER A 105 13.43 9.99 10.65
N ASP A 106 14.43 9.14 10.40
CA ASP A 106 15.37 8.67 11.42
C ASP A 106 16.33 9.80 11.88
N ARG A 107 16.55 10.83 11.04
CA ARG A 107 17.45 11.94 11.33
C ARG A 107 16.76 13.18 11.91
N HIS A 108 15.60 13.53 11.37
CA HIS A 108 14.91 14.78 11.69
C HIS A 108 13.70 14.61 12.61
N GLY A 109 13.36 13.35 12.96
CA GLY A 109 12.17 13.01 13.72
C GLY A 109 11.01 12.59 12.86
N ARG A 110 10.07 11.86 13.47
CA ARG A 110 8.88 11.29 12.79
C ARG A 110 7.85 12.36 12.48
N ARG A 111 7.55 13.17 13.49
CA ARG A 111 6.49 14.20 13.40
C ARG A 111 6.79 15.29 12.36
N PRO A 112 7.98 15.94 12.31
CA PRO A 112 8.27 16.97 11.31
C PRO A 112 8.16 16.45 9.88
N LEU A 113 8.64 15.23 9.65
CA LEU A 113 8.63 14.64 8.33
C LEU A 113 7.22 14.21 7.90
N LEU A 114 6.39 13.75 8.85
CA LEU A 114 4.99 13.44 8.57
C LEU A 114 4.21 14.71 8.22
N ILE A 115 4.45 15.83 8.92
CA ILE A 115 3.87 17.14 8.58
C ILE A 115 4.28 17.55 7.16
N LEU A 116 5.57 17.44 6.82
CA LEU A 116 6.09 17.83 5.50
C LEU A 116 5.47 17.00 4.38
N THR A 117 5.40 15.66 4.55
CA THR A 117 4.81 14.77 3.54
C THR A 117 3.32 15.00 3.39
N THR A 118 2.59 15.20 4.49
CA THR A 118 1.14 15.51 4.45
C THR A 118 0.88 16.88 3.80
N LEU A 119 1.71 17.88 4.05
CA LEU A 119 1.63 19.17 3.37
C LEU A 119 1.83 19.02 1.85
N GLY A 120 2.79 18.19 1.42
CA GLY A 120 3.00 17.86 0.01
C GLY A 120 1.80 17.14 -0.62
N VAL A 121 1.19 16.19 0.08
CA VAL A 121 -0.04 15.52 -0.36
C VAL A 121 -1.21 16.51 -0.44
N MET A 122 -1.39 17.39 0.54
CA MET A 122 -2.39 18.45 0.52
C MET A 122 -2.20 19.38 -0.68
N SER A 123 -0.96 19.80 -0.96
CA SER A 123 -0.64 20.60 -2.15
C SER A 123 -0.99 19.89 -3.44
N SER A 124 -0.78 18.58 -3.52
CA SER A 124 -1.18 17.79 -4.70
C SER A 124 -2.69 17.83 -4.92
N TYR A 125 -3.50 17.71 -3.87
CA TYR A 125 -4.96 17.84 -3.98
C TYR A 125 -5.42 19.25 -4.36
N ALA A 126 -4.70 20.31 -3.93
CA ALA A 126 -4.96 21.66 -4.39
C ALA A 126 -4.72 21.78 -5.91
N VAL A 127 -3.63 21.20 -6.42
CA VAL A 127 -3.37 21.14 -7.87
C VAL A 127 -4.47 20.38 -8.59
N TRP A 128 -4.96 19.26 -8.04
CA TRP A 128 -6.08 18.53 -8.63
C TRP A 128 -7.37 19.37 -8.67
N ALA A 129 -7.69 20.08 -7.60
CA ALA A 129 -8.90 20.90 -7.51
C ALA A 129 -8.95 22.03 -8.54
N VAL A 130 -7.78 22.57 -8.94
CA VAL A 130 -7.67 23.63 -9.96
C VAL A 130 -7.30 23.10 -11.35
N SER A 131 -7.14 21.77 -11.51
CA SER A 131 -6.68 21.18 -12.77
C SER A 131 -7.73 21.34 -13.88
N ARG A 132 -7.30 21.92 -15.02
CA ARG A 132 -8.10 22.08 -16.24
C ARG A 132 -7.48 21.38 -17.46
N SER A 133 -6.28 20.83 -17.31
CA SER A 133 -5.55 20.13 -18.35
C SER A 133 -5.05 18.78 -17.83
N PHE A 134 -4.82 17.84 -18.73
CA PHE A 134 -4.25 16.55 -18.38
C PHE A 134 -2.84 16.68 -17.78
N SER A 135 -2.05 17.66 -18.23
CA SER A 135 -0.72 17.94 -17.66
C SER A 135 -0.80 18.31 -16.18
N MET A 136 -1.77 19.13 -15.76
CA MET A 136 -1.97 19.47 -14.34
C MET A 136 -2.45 18.27 -13.54
N PHE A 137 -3.33 17.44 -14.13
CA PHE A 137 -3.74 16.18 -13.52
C PHE A 137 -2.55 15.23 -13.32
N LEU A 138 -1.66 15.13 -14.31
CA LEU A 138 -0.43 14.34 -14.18
C LEU A 138 0.51 14.91 -13.10
N LEU A 139 0.65 16.24 -13.03
CA LEU A 139 1.44 16.92 -12.00
C LEU A 139 0.92 16.61 -10.59
N PHE A 140 -0.40 16.63 -10.38
CA PHE A 140 -1.01 16.17 -9.13
C PHE A 140 -0.58 14.75 -8.76
N ARG A 141 -0.61 13.82 -9.72
CA ARG A 141 -0.19 12.42 -9.50
C ARG A 141 1.29 12.29 -9.16
N VAL A 142 2.14 13.10 -9.80
CA VAL A 142 3.59 13.13 -9.55
C VAL A 142 3.88 13.67 -8.14
N ILE A 143 3.34 14.83 -7.78
CA ILE A 143 3.54 15.41 -6.44
C ILE A 143 3.01 14.45 -5.37
N GLY A 144 1.79 13.92 -5.56
CA GLY A 144 1.20 12.97 -4.63
C GLY A 144 2.03 11.69 -4.49
N GLY A 145 2.57 11.14 -5.58
CA GLY A 145 3.43 9.95 -5.55
C GLY A 145 4.74 10.16 -4.78
N ILE A 146 5.39 11.29 -4.98
CA ILE A 146 6.64 11.66 -4.28
C ILE A 146 6.38 11.87 -2.79
N CYS A 147 5.30 12.57 -2.44
CA CYS A 147 4.99 12.95 -1.06
C CYS A 147 4.27 11.85 -0.26
N LYS A 148 3.86 10.72 -0.87
CA LYS A 148 3.11 9.64 -0.20
C LYS A 148 3.98 8.79 0.73
N GLY A 149 4.63 9.43 1.69
CA GLY A 149 5.46 8.81 2.73
C GLY A 149 4.69 8.44 4.01
N ASN A 150 3.43 8.89 4.15
CA ASN A 150 2.65 8.81 5.40
C ASN A 150 2.57 7.39 5.98
N VAL A 151 2.35 6.37 5.15
CA VAL A 151 2.23 4.99 5.61
C VAL A 151 3.56 4.45 6.17
N SER A 152 4.69 4.75 5.52
CA SER A 152 6.01 4.32 6.02
C SER A 152 6.35 5.00 7.35
N LEU A 153 6.04 6.29 7.48
CA LEU A 153 6.24 7.05 8.71
C LEU A 153 5.34 6.55 9.84
N CYS A 154 4.06 6.32 9.58
CA CYS A 154 3.13 5.75 10.56
C CYS A 154 3.55 4.34 11.02
N THR A 155 4.04 3.50 10.10
CA THR A 155 4.58 2.18 10.49
C THR A 155 5.86 2.31 11.32
N ALA A 156 6.71 3.30 11.05
CA ALA A 156 7.90 3.59 11.85
C ALA A 156 7.53 4.09 13.25
N ILE A 157 6.55 5.02 13.36
CA ILE A 157 6.01 5.50 14.66
C ILE A 157 5.50 4.33 15.52
N ILE A 158 4.73 3.42 14.92
CA ILE A 158 4.26 2.22 15.64
C ILE A 158 5.44 1.29 16.00
N ALA A 159 6.44 1.18 15.13
CA ALA A 159 7.64 0.39 15.40
C ALA A 159 8.48 0.96 16.56
N ASP A 160 8.43 2.27 16.79
CA ASP A 160 9.14 2.95 17.89
C ASP A 160 8.52 2.65 19.28
N LEU A 161 7.28 2.15 19.34
CA LEU A 161 6.63 1.80 20.63
C LEU A 161 7.43 0.74 21.40
N PRO A 162 7.58 0.90 22.75
CA PRO A 162 8.48 0.07 23.53
C PRO A 162 8.00 -1.38 23.66
N CYS A 163 6.68 -1.60 23.74
CA CYS A 163 6.09 -2.90 23.99
C CYS A 163 5.79 -3.67 22.71
N PRO A 164 6.31 -4.92 22.51
CA PRO A 164 6.01 -5.74 21.33
C PRO A 164 4.51 -6.00 21.12
N LYS A 165 3.74 -6.13 22.21
CA LYS A 165 2.28 -6.30 22.14
C LYS A 165 1.58 -5.06 21.64
N ALA A 166 2.06 -3.86 22.01
CA ALA A 166 1.54 -2.58 21.51
C ALA A 166 1.89 -2.41 20.01
N ARG A 167 3.13 -2.73 19.61
CA ARG A 167 3.54 -2.70 18.18
C ARG A 167 2.66 -3.59 17.31
N ASN A 168 2.43 -4.84 17.72
CA ASN A 168 1.55 -5.75 17.01
C ASN A 168 0.12 -5.20 16.88
N ARG A 169 -0.44 -4.69 17.99
CA ARG A 169 -1.76 -4.04 17.98
C ARG A 169 -1.79 -2.83 17.04
N GLY A 170 -0.76 -1.99 17.07
CA GLY A 170 -0.64 -0.82 16.21
C GLY A 170 -0.55 -1.18 14.72
N MET A 171 0.26 -2.17 14.35
CA MET A 171 0.34 -2.65 12.96
C MET A 171 -0.98 -3.23 12.45
N ALA A 172 -1.71 -3.95 13.31
CA ALA A 172 -3.05 -4.43 12.96
C ALA A 172 -4.05 -3.26 12.78
N MET A 173 -3.96 -2.21 13.61
CA MET A 173 -4.82 -1.01 13.48
C MET A 173 -4.51 -0.21 12.20
N ILE A 174 -3.25 -0.16 11.77
CA ILE A 174 -2.89 0.36 10.43
C ILE A 174 -3.65 -0.41 9.35
N GLY A 175 -3.67 -1.74 9.44
CA GLY A 175 -4.45 -2.58 8.51
C GLY A 175 -5.95 -2.26 8.52
N VAL A 176 -6.55 -2.07 9.70
CA VAL A 176 -7.97 -1.65 9.82
C VAL A 176 -8.21 -0.31 9.13
N ALA A 177 -7.32 0.68 9.32
CA ALA A 177 -7.43 1.98 8.63
C ALA A 177 -7.41 1.81 7.10
N PHE A 178 -6.52 0.94 6.58
CA PHE A 178 -6.50 0.59 5.16
C PHE A 178 -7.83 -0.02 4.70
N SER A 179 -8.34 -1.03 5.42
CA SER A 179 -9.60 -1.68 5.05
C SER A 179 -10.78 -0.72 5.04
N LEU A 180 -10.88 0.17 6.03
CA LEU A 180 -11.93 1.17 6.09
C LEU A 180 -11.76 2.24 5.00
N GLY A 181 -10.54 2.76 4.80
CA GLY A 181 -10.25 3.77 3.78
C GLY A 181 -10.55 3.28 2.36
N PHE A 182 -10.12 2.07 2.02
CA PHE A 182 -10.40 1.45 0.71
C PHE A 182 -11.84 0.96 0.54
N THR A 183 -12.61 0.85 1.60
CA THR A 183 -14.04 0.50 1.54
C THR A 183 -14.91 1.76 1.43
N VAL A 184 -14.70 2.73 2.32
CA VAL A 184 -15.54 3.93 2.43
C VAL A 184 -15.17 5.00 1.39
N GLY A 185 -13.88 5.20 1.14
CA GLY A 185 -13.41 6.26 0.24
C GLY A 185 -13.93 6.14 -1.20
N PRO A 186 -13.83 4.98 -1.87
CA PRO A 186 -14.39 4.80 -3.21
C PRO A 186 -15.92 4.94 -3.25
N LEU A 187 -16.64 4.54 -2.21
CA LEU A 187 -18.09 4.75 -2.11
C LEU A 187 -18.43 6.25 -2.08
N MET A 188 -17.69 7.03 -1.29
CA MET A 188 -17.83 8.49 -1.26
C MET A 188 -17.49 9.12 -2.61
N GLY A 189 -16.38 8.70 -3.24
CA GLY A 189 -15.98 9.17 -4.56
C GLY A 189 -17.05 8.90 -5.62
N ALA A 190 -17.60 7.68 -5.65
CA ALA A 190 -18.67 7.31 -6.57
C ALA A 190 -19.97 8.11 -6.33
N PHE A 191 -20.34 8.34 -5.07
CA PHE A 191 -21.52 9.15 -4.71
C PHE A 191 -21.39 10.57 -5.26
N PHE A 192 -20.27 11.24 -5.05
CA PHE A 192 -20.05 12.60 -5.57
C PHE A 192 -19.92 12.63 -7.10
N ALA A 193 -19.44 11.57 -7.73
CA ALA A 193 -19.41 11.43 -9.17
C ALA A 193 -20.82 11.42 -9.79
N ILE A 194 -21.76 10.70 -9.17
CA ILE A 194 -23.16 10.63 -9.64
C ILE A 194 -23.85 11.98 -9.44
N SER A 195 -23.68 12.60 -8.29
CA SER A 195 -24.28 13.90 -7.96
C SER A 195 -23.82 15.04 -8.88
N SER A 196 -22.60 14.96 -9.40
CA SER A 196 -21.99 16.01 -10.24
C SER A 196 -22.27 15.87 -11.74
N ARG A 197 -22.84 14.76 -12.22
CA ARG A 197 -23.21 14.57 -13.64
C ARG A 197 -24.23 15.57 -14.17
N THR A 198 -24.90 16.29 -13.30
CA THR A 198 -25.88 17.31 -13.66
C THR A 198 -25.27 18.69 -13.98
N THR A 199 -23.95 18.89 -13.81
CA THR A 199 -23.29 20.18 -14.00
C THR A 199 -21.94 19.97 -14.72
N GLU A 200 -21.87 20.29 -16.00
CA GLU A 200 -20.79 19.94 -16.95
C GLU A 200 -19.36 20.32 -16.54
N ASN A 201 -19.15 21.29 -15.64
CA ASN A 201 -17.81 21.80 -15.32
C ASN A 201 -17.33 21.54 -13.87
N VAL A 202 -18.15 20.91 -13.02
CA VAL A 202 -17.85 20.79 -11.57
C VAL A 202 -17.50 19.35 -11.16
N PHE A 203 -17.57 18.42 -12.11
CA PHE A 203 -17.52 16.98 -11.87
C PHE A 203 -16.28 16.50 -11.10
N TYR A 204 -15.12 17.12 -11.32
CA TYR A 204 -13.88 16.69 -10.67
C TYR A 204 -13.44 17.56 -9.50
N GLN A 205 -14.01 18.76 -9.36
CA GLN A 205 -13.62 19.71 -8.32
C GLN A 205 -14.11 19.29 -6.94
N ILE A 206 -15.34 18.81 -6.80
CA ILE A 206 -15.92 18.45 -5.50
C ILE A 206 -15.13 17.31 -4.82
N PRO A 207 -14.84 16.16 -5.49
CA PRO A 207 -13.99 15.12 -4.92
C PRO A 207 -12.57 15.62 -4.59
N ALA A 208 -12.00 16.48 -5.43
CA ALA A 208 -10.67 17.05 -5.19
C ALA A 208 -10.64 17.98 -3.98
N LEU A 209 -11.65 18.85 -3.83
CA LEU A 209 -11.81 19.72 -2.66
C LEU A 209 -12.05 18.89 -1.39
N LEU A 210 -12.83 17.81 -1.47
CA LEU A 210 -13.04 16.91 -0.34
C LEU A 210 -11.75 16.22 0.08
N ALA A 211 -10.94 15.74 -0.88
CA ALA A 211 -9.61 15.18 -0.61
C ALA A 211 -8.68 16.22 0.03
N PHE A 212 -8.73 17.47 -0.44
CA PHE A 212 -7.99 18.58 0.15
C PHE A 212 -8.42 18.83 1.61
N VAL A 213 -9.74 18.86 1.88
CA VAL A 213 -10.27 19.06 3.25
C VAL A 213 -9.84 17.90 4.17
N PHE A 214 -9.90 16.64 3.72
CA PHE A 214 -9.40 15.52 4.51
C PHE A 214 -7.91 15.65 4.81
N SER A 215 -7.10 16.04 3.82
CA SER A 215 -5.66 16.21 4.02
C SER A 215 -5.33 17.41 4.92
N ALA A 216 -6.11 18.50 4.84
CA ALA A 216 -5.97 19.64 5.74
C ALA A 216 -6.36 19.28 7.18
N ALA A 217 -7.44 18.52 7.36
CA ALA A 217 -7.84 18.00 8.66
C ALA A 217 -6.80 17.05 9.24
N ASP A 218 -6.20 16.18 8.38
CA ASP A 218 -5.12 15.29 8.77
C ASP A 218 -3.87 16.07 9.22
N LEU A 219 -3.46 17.08 8.45
CA LEU A 219 -2.34 17.96 8.79
C LEU A 219 -2.54 18.65 10.15
N LEU A 220 -3.72 19.21 10.36
CA LEU A 220 -4.11 19.86 11.63
C LEU A 220 -4.09 18.84 12.78
N PHE A 221 -4.63 17.65 12.56
CA PHE A 221 -4.66 16.59 13.55
C PHE A 221 -3.25 16.10 13.93
N ILE A 222 -2.35 15.92 12.95
CA ILE A 222 -0.94 15.59 13.19
C ILE A 222 -0.28 16.69 14.03
N TRP A 223 -0.49 17.96 13.64
CA TRP A 223 0.13 19.09 14.31
C TRP A 223 -0.31 19.24 15.77
N LEU A 224 -1.58 18.99 16.08
CA LEU A 224 -2.13 19.15 17.43
C LEU A 224 -1.90 17.92 18.33
N MET A 225 -2.02 16.71 17.77
CA MET A 225 -2.19 15.51 18.59
C MET A 225 -0.97 14.59 18.60
N LEU A 226 -0.16 14.58 17.53
CA LEU A 226 0.95 13.62 17.42
C LEU A 226 2.17 14.10 18.21
N PRO A 227 2.62 13.37 19.25
CA PRO A 227 3.90 13.63 19.90
C PRO A 227 5.06 13.11 19.03
N GLU A 228 6.27 13.65 19.24
CA GLU A 228 7.47 13.02 18.66
C GLU A 228 7.75 11.69 19.37
N THR A 229 7.95 10.63 18.59
CA THR A 229 8.17 9.27 19.11
C THR A 229 9.62 8.83 19.04
N LEU A 230 10.47 9.55 18.30
CA LEU A 230 11.89 9.27 18.24
C LEU A 230 12.60 9.92 19.43
N THR A 231 13.02 9.12 20.41
CA THR A 231 13.64 9.60 21.66
C THR A 231 15.10 10.04 21.50
N ASP A 232 15.84 9.47 20.53
CA ASP A 232 17.29 9.71 20.35
C ASP A 232 17.64 10.24 18.96
N ILE A 233 17.20 11.47 18.65
CA ILE A 233 17.50 12.13 17.37
C ILE A 233 19.03 12.31 17.16
N LYS A 234 19.78 12.55 18.24
CA LYS A 234 21.24 12.80 18.17
C LYS A 234 22.08 11.55 17.87
N ALA A 235 21.62 10.35 18.21
CA ALA A 235 22.34 9.10 17.94
C ALA A 235 22.30 8.71 16.45
N SER A 236 21.26 9.13 15.73
CA SER A 236 21.06 8.83 14.30
C SER A 236 21.83 9.74 13.35
N SER A 237 22.30 10.90 13.80
CA SER A 237 22.85 11.94 12.90
C SER A 237 24.25 11.63 12.33
N SER A 238 24.94 10.57 12.73
CA SER A 238 26.36 10.37 12.38
C SER A 238 26.66 9.23 11.41
N GLY A 239 25.65 8.67 10.73
CA GLY A 239 25.84 7.71 9.63
C GLY A 239 25.46 8.35 8.28
N CYS A 240 26.43 8.54 7.38
CA CYS A 240 26.16 8.99 6.03
C CYS A 240 25.48 7.85 5.25
N THR A 241 24.13 7.80 5.25
CA THR A 241 23.41 6.92 4.33
C THR A 241 23.58 7.50 2.92
N ASP A 242 24.35 6.83 2.07
CA ASP A 242 24.52 7.25 0.68
C ASP A 242 23.15 7.19 -0.02
N SER A 243 22.71 8.30 -0.58
CA SER A 243 21.45 8.38 -1.31
C SER A 243 21.40 7.36 -2.46
N ARG A 244 22.55 6.96 -3.00
CA ARG A 244 22.66 5.95 -4.03
C ARG A 244 22.17 4.58 -3.55
N ASP A 245 22.42 4.19 -2.30
CA ASP A 245 21.95 2.93 -1.73
C ASP A 245 20.44 2.90 -1.51
N LEU A 246 19.82 4.07 -1.33
CA LEU A 246 18.37 4.21 -1.15
C LEU A 246 17.61 4.27 -2.49
N LEU A 247 18.28 4.60 -3.59
CA LEU A 247 17.66 4.70 -4.91
C LEU A 247 17.92 3.48 -5.80
N ASN A 248 18.95 2.68 -5.49
CA ASN A 248 19.27 1.48 -6.27
C ASN A 248 18.36 0.30 -5.86
N PRO A 249 17.55 -0.27 -6.77
CA PRO A 249 16.68 -1.40 -6.46
C PRO A 249 17.40 -2.60 -5.83
N LEU A 250 18.57 -2.97 -6.35
CA LEU A 250 19.37 -4.10 -5.82
C LEU A 250 19.82 -3.85 -4.39
N SER A 251 20.26 -2.60 -4.09
CA SER A 251 20.67 -2.21 -2.75
C SER A 251 19.51 -2.27 -1.76
N LEU A 252 18.27 -1.96 -2.22
CA LEU A 252 17.07 -2.07 -1.39
C LEU A 252 16.72 -3.52 -1.04
N PHE A 253 16.81 -4.46 -2.00
CA PHE A 253 16.64 -5.89 -1.70
C PHE A 253 17.69 -6.43 -0.74
N HIS A 254 18.91 -5.88 -0.77
CA HIS A 254 19.98 -6.24 0.14
C HIS A 254 19.99 -5.47 1.46
N PHE A 255 19.09 -4.48 1.64
CA PHE A 255 19.07 -3.57 2.80
C PHE A 255 20.45 -2.92 3.05
N THR A 256 21.15 -2.54 1.99
CA THR A 256 22.53 -2.04 2.06
C THR A 256 22.64 -0.78 2.91
N ALA A 257 21.66 0.13 2.81
CA ALA A 257 21.62 1.36 3.61
C ALA A 257 21.60 1.11 5.12
N VAL A 258 21.04 -0.04 5.55
CA VAL A 258 20.99 -0.44 6.98
C VAL A 258 22.35 -1.00 7.46
N THR A 259 23.17 -1.55 6.55
CA THR A 259 24.48 -2.13 6.91
C THR A 259 25.58 -1.08 7.11
N ARG A 260 25.46 0.09 6.49
CA ARG A 260 26.48 1.16 6.50
C ARG A 260 26.38 2.13 7.68
N THR A 261 25.59 1.83 8.68
CA THR A 261 25.40 2.66 9.86
C THR A 261 26.36 2.27 10.98
N LYS A 262 26.47 3.12 12.03
CA LYS A 262 27.37 2.89 13.18
C LYS A 262 27.07 1.61 13.95
N ASP A 263 25.80 1.21 14.03
CA ASP A 263 25.36 -0.02 14.70
C ASP A 263 24.65 -0.94 13.69
N PRO A 264 25.38 -1.64 12.82
CA PRO A 264 24.78 -2.55 11.87
C PRO A 264 24.14 -3.74 12.58
N PRO A 265 22.97 -4.20 12.14
CA PRO A 265 22.37 -5.43 12.65
C PRO A 265 23.32 -6.62 12.41
N SER A 266 23.25 -7.64 13.28
CA SER A 266 24.05 -8.85 13.12
C SER A 266 23.82 -9.47 11.72
N LYS A 267 24.81 -10.22 11.21
CA LYS A 267 24.72 -10.88 9.89
C LYS A 267 23.45 -11.72 9.76
N GLU A 268 23.07 -12.41 10.84
CA GLU A 268 21.85 -13.22 10.89
C GLU A 268 20.56 -12.38 10.77
N LYS A 269 20.47 -11.27 11.52
CA LYS A 269 19.32 -10.34 11.41
C LYS A 269 19.23 -9.74 10.02
N MET A 270 20.36 -9.40 9.41
CA MET A 270 20.41 -8.86 8.06
C MET A 270 19.94 -9.89 7.01
N GLN A 271 20.34 -11.14 7.13
CA GLN A 271 19.87 -12.20 6.24
C GLN A 271 18.36 -12.43 6.38
N LYS A 272 17.83 -12.39 7.62
CA LYS A 272 16.38 -12.44 7.86
C LYS A 272 15.64 -11.26 7.23
N LEU A 273 16.16 -10.02 7.36
CA LEU A 273 15.59 -8.84 6.72
C LEU A 273 15.53 -8.97 5.20
N ARG A 274 16.59 -9.45 4.56
CA ARG A 274 16.64 -9.69 3.10
C ARG A 274 15.57 -10.68 2.65
N VAL A 275 15.47 -11.82 3.34
CA VAL A 275 14.46 -12.82 3.02
C VAL A 275 13.06 -12.30 3.25
N LEU A 276 12.80 -11.58 4.35
CA LEU A 276 11.49 -10.98 4.63
C LEU A 276 11.11 -9.91 3.60
N GLY A 277 12.07 -9.07 3.18
CA GLY A 277 11.86 -8.09 2.11
C GLY A 277 11.51 -8.74 0.77
N LEU A 278 12.20 -9.83 0.43
CA LEU A 278 11.92 -10.58 -0.80
C LEU A 278 10.54 -11.27 -0.73
N VAL A 279 10.18 -11.87 0.40
CA VAL A 279 8.84 -12.44 0.63
C VAL A 279 7.76 -11.37 0.48
N TYR A 280 7.98 -10.19 1.06
CA TYR A 280 7.05 -9.07 0.97
C TYR A 280 6.85 -8.58 -0.46
N PHE A 281 7.96 -8.46 -1.21
CA PHE A 281 7.92 -8.11 -2.64
C PHE A 281 7.18 -9.16 -3.46
N CYS A 282 7.56 -10.44 -3.38
CA CYS A 282 6.93 -11.52 -4.13
C CYS A 282 5.44 -11.64 -3.82
N TYR A 283 5.07 -11.53 -2.54
CA TYR A 283 3.67 -11.56 -2.13
C TYR A 283 2.88 -10.40 -2.76
N LEU A 284 3.35 -9.16 -2.61
CA LEU A 284 2.64 -8.00 -3.13
C LEU A 284 2.63 -7.93 -4.66
N PHE A 285 3.66 -8.45 -5.32
CA PHE A 285 3.72 -8.55 -6.77
C PHE A 285 2.59 -9.46 -7.31
N LEU A 286 2.44 -10.65 -6.75
CA LEU A 286 1.40 -11.59 -7.12
C LEU A 286 0.00 -11.09 -6.70
N PHE A 287 -0.10 -10.52 -5.52
CA PHE A 287 -1.35 -10.03 -4.94
C PHE A 287 -1.92 -8.85 -5.71
N SER A 288 -1.10 -7.84 -6.05
CA SER A 288 -1.54 -6.66 -6.80
C SER A 288 -1.97 -6.98 -8.23
N GLY A 289 -1.39 -8.01 -8.81
CA GLY A 289 -1.80 -8.52 -10.12
C GLY A 289 -3.24 -9.05 -10.11
N LEU A 290 -3.63 -9.84 -9.09
CA LEU A 290 -5.01 -10.27 -8.94
C LEU A 290 -5.95 -9.10 -8.68
N GLU A 291 -5.58 -8.23 -7.74
CA GLU A 291 -6.41 -7.07 -7.38
C GLU A 291 -6.77 -6.24 -8.63
N PHE A 292 -5.81 -6.07 -9.53
CA PHE A 292 -6.02 -5.37 -10.80
C PHE A 292 -6.89 -6.18 -11.77
N THR A 293 -6.63 -7.47 -11.96
CA THR A 293 -7.33 -8.29 -12.96
C THR A 293 -8.71 -8.78 -12.51
N LEU A 294 -9.02 -8.75 -11.21
CA LEU A 294 -10.28 -9.22 -10.63
C LEU A 294 -11.51 -8.51 -11.22
N SER A 295 -11.43 -7.19 -11.40
CA SER A 295 -12.52 -6.41 -11.99
C SER A 295 -12.81 -6.81 -13.43
N PHE A 296 -11.78 -7.18 -14.20
CA PHE A 296 -11.94 -7.68 -15.56
C PHE A 296 -12.57 -9.06 -15.57
N LEU A 297 -12.06 -9.99 -14.76
CA LEU A 297 -12.61 -11.33 -14.66
C LEU A 297 -14.10 -11.29 -14.31
N THR A 298 -14.49 -10.50 -13.31
CA THR A 298 -15.89 -10.41 -12.87
C THR A 298 -16.78 -9.73 -13.91
N HIS A 299 -16.26 -8.74 -14.62
CA HIS A 299 -17.00 -8.13 -15.74
C HIS A 299 -17.15 -9.08 -16.92
N GLN A 300 -16.08 -9.77 -17.33
CA GLN A 300 -16.13 -10.68 -18.49
C GLN A 300 -16.96 -11.94 -18.25
N ARG A 301 -16.82 -12.55 -17.06
CA ARG A 301 -17.43 -13.85 -16.77
C ARG A 301 -18.85 -13.74 -16.22
N PHE A 302 -19.09 -12.76 -15.34
CA PHE A 302 -20.36 -12.61 -14.63
C PHE A 302 -21.12 -11.35 -15.02
N GLN A 303 -20.61 -10.55 -15.96
CA GLN A 303 -21.23 -9.29 -16.42
C GLN A 303 -21.50 -8.31 -15.25
N PHE A 304 -20.61 -8.29 -14.24
CA PHE A 304 -20.78 -7.41 -13.10
C PHE A 304 -20.81 -5.95 -13.51
N THR A 305 -21.85 -5.26 -13.07
CA THR A 305 -21.94 -3.80 -13.15
C THR A 305 -20.97 -3.14 -12.16
N SER A 306 -20.69 -1.85 -12.34
CA SER A 306 -19.84 -1.08 -11.40
C SER A 306 -20.34 -1.15 -9.95
N MET A 307 -21.67 -1.17 -9.75
CA MET A 307 -22.28 -1.33 -8.43
C MET A 307 -22.02 -2.72 -7.83
N GLN A 308 -22.10 -3.78 -8.63
CA GLN A 308 -21.81 -5.15 -8.17
C GLN A 308 -20.34 -5.33 -7.85
N GLN A 309 -19.43 -4.74 -8.63
CA GLN A 309 -18.00 -4.69 -8.30
C GLN A 309 -17.75 -3.93 -7.00
N GLY A 310 -18.44 -2.81 -6.79
CA GLY A 310 -18.38 -2.08 -5.52
C GLY A 310 -18.81 -2.92 -4.32
N LYS A 311 -19.92 -3.67 -4.44
CA LYS A 311 -20.38 -4.61 -3.39
C LYS A 311 -19.37 -5.73 -3.14
N MET A 312 -18.71 -6.23 -4.17
CA MET A 312 -17.64 -7.23 -4.05
C MET A 312 -16.43 -6.69 -3.27
N PHE A 313 -15.95 -5.50 -3.61
CA PHE A 313 -14.84 -4.87 -2.87
C PHE A 313 -15.24 -4.51 -1.43
N PHE A 314 -16.49 -4.08 -1.23
CA PHE A 314 -17.03 -3.86 0.11
C PHE A 314 -17.00 -5.14 0.95
N PHE A 315 -17.44 -6.28 0.39
CA PHE A 315 -17.36 -7.58 1.06
C PHE A 315 -15.93 -7.94 1.48
N ILE A 316 -14.97 -7.79 0.56
CA ILE A 316 -13.54 -8.01 0.85
C ILE A 316 -13.08 -7.09 2.00
N GLY A 317 -13.39 -5.80 1.93
CA GLY A 317 -13.00 -4.80 2.92
C GLY A 317 -13.57 -5.07 4.31
N VAL A 318 -14.84 -5.48 4.41
CA VAL A 318 -15.48 -5.85 5.68
C VAL A 318 -14.79 -7.07 6.31
N ILE A 319 -14.53 -8.13 5.54
CA ILE A 319 -13.83 -9.31 6.05
C ILE A 319 -12.42 -8.93 6.53
N MET A 320 -11.69 -8.13 5.76
CA MET A 320 -10.37 -7.66 6.15
C MET A 320 -10.42 -6.88 7.46
N ALA A 321 -11.36 -5.94 7.61
CA ALA A 321 -11.50 -5.13 8.82
C ALA A 321 -11.81 -5.99 10.06
N LEU A 322 -12.71 -6.98 9.92
CA LEU A 322 -13.06 -7.91 11.00
C LEU A 322 -11.86 -8.77 11.43
N ILE A 323 -11.10 -9.29 10.46
CA ILE A 323 -9.92 -10.13 10.76
C ILE A 323 -8.81 -9.29 11.38
N GLN A 324 -8.53 -8.10 10.86
CA GLN A 324 -7.49 -7.21 11.38
C GLN A 324 -7.86 -6.67 12.77
N GLY A 325 -9.10 -6.21 12.96
CA GLY A 325 -9.58 -5.71 14.24
C GLY A 325 -9.77 -6.80 15.30
N GLY A 326 -10.13 -8.03 14.91
CA GLY A 326 -10.37 -9.16 15.79
C GLY A 326 -9.16 -10.04 16.02
N TYR A 327 -8.71 -10.73 14.97
CA TYR A 327 -7.71 -11.79 15.05
C TYR A 327 -6.27 -11.28 14.99
N ALA A 328 -5.92 -10.44 13.99
CA ALA A 328 -4.53 -10.02 13.76
C ALA A 328 -3.93 -9.32 14.98
N ARG A 329 -4.69 -8.44 15.63
CA ARG A 329 -4.24 -7.71 16.84
C ARG A 329 -3.98 -8.61 18.04
N ARG A 330 -4.49 -9.84 18.06
CA ARG A 330 -4.37 -10.82 19.16
C ARG A 330 -3.26 -11.84 18.93
N ILE A 331 -2.59 -11.80 17.78
CA ILE A 331 -1.48 -12.72 17.48
C ILE A 331 -0.36 -12.48 18.49
N LYS A 332 0.08 -13.54 19.16
CA LYS A 332 1.15 -13.47 20.15
C LYS A 332 2.50 -13.17 19.47
N PRO A 333 3.37 -12.36 20.09
CA PRO A 333 4.74 -12.15 19.60
C PRO A 333 5.43 -13.51 19.32
N GLY A 334 6.16 -13.60 18.21
CA GLY A 334 6.79 -14.83 17.74
C GLY A 334 5.92 -15.77 16.89
N LYS A 335 4.58 -15.59 16.86
CA LYS A 335 3.69 -16.40 16.00
C LYS A 335 3.36 -15.78 14.65
N HIS A 336 3.87 -14.57 14.36
CA HIS A 336 3.56 -13.84 13.12
C HIS A 336 3.98 -14.59 11.85
N ILE A 337 5.19 -15.19 11.83
CA ILE A 337 5.68 -15.97 10.68
C ILE A 337 4.77 -17.16 10.39
N ARG A 338 4.25 -17.83 11.45
CA ARG A 338 3.29 -18.93 11.26
C ARG A 338 1.97 -18.42 10.66
N ALA A 339 1.48 -17.26 11.14
CA ALA A 339 0.27 -16.63 10.61
C ALA A 339 0.44 -16.24 9.13
N VAL A 340 1.58 -15.63 8.76
CA VAL A 340 1.92 -15.30 7.37
C VAL A 340 1.96 -16.55 6.49
N ARG A 341 2.61 -17.64 6.95
CA ARG A 341 2.66 -18.89 6.21
C ARG A 341 1.27 -19.45 5.95
N MET A 342 0.42 -19.51 6.97
CA MET A 342 -0.95 -20.01 6.83
C MET A 342 -1.77 -19.11 5.89
N ALA A 343 -1.61 -17.80 6.00
CA ALA A 343 -2.28 -16.84 5.13
C ALA A 343 -1.86 -16.99 3.65
N ILE A 344 -0.56 -17.16 3.36
CA ILE A 344 -0.10 -17.40 1.98
C ILE A 344 -0.57 -18.78 1.48
N LEU A 345 -0.60 -19.81 2.33
CA LEU A 345 -1.15 -21.11 1.96
C LEU A 345 -2.63 -21.03 1.57
N THR A 346 -3.43 -20.20 2.24
CA THR A 346 -4.86 -20.01 1.88
C THR A 346 -5.05 -19.24 0.58
N LEU A 347 -4.06 -18.49 0.09
CA LEU A 347 -4.13 -17.84 -1.22
C LEU A 347 -4.10 -18.84 -2.37
N ILE A 348 -3.42 -19.96 -2.24
CA ILE A 348 -3.35 -20.97 -3.29
C ILE A 348 -4.77 -21.45 -3.68
N PRO A 349 -5.57 -22.02 -2.77
CA PRO A 349 -6.95 -22.39 -3.12
C PRO A 349 -7.83 -21.18 -3.44
N ALA A 350 -7.59 -20.00 -2.83
CA ALA A 350 -8.34 -18.80 -3.15
C ALA A 350 -8.24 -18.43 -4.63
N PHE A 351 -7.01 -18.37 -5.18
CA PHE A 351 -6.76 -18.05 -6.57
C PHE A 351 -7.31 -19.13 -7.53
N ILE A 352 -7.21 -20.40 -7.17
CA ILE A 352 -7.81 -21.50 -7.94
C ILE A 352 -9.35 -21.32 -8.00
N LEU A 353 -10.00 -21.09 -6.85
CA LEU A 353 -11.45 -20.90 -6.78
C LEU A 353 -11.90 -19.67 -7.59
N ILE A 354 -11.18 -18.55 -7.49
CA ILE A 354 -11.51 -17.34 -8.26
C ILE A 354 -11.30 -17.59 -9.76
N GLY A 355 -10.16 -18.16 -10.15
CA GLY A 355 -9.81 -18.40 -11.56
C GLY A 355 -10.74 -19.40 -12.25
N LEU A 356 -11.17 -20.43 -11.54
CA LEU A 356 -12.08 -21.47 -12.06
C LEU A 356 -13.56 -21.23 -11.73
N SER A 357 -13.91 -20.09 -11.09
CA SER A 357 -15.28 -19.83 -10.67
C SER A 357 -16.28 -19.91 -11.84
N TRP A 358 -17.25 -20.81 -11.78
CA TRP A 358 -18.37 -20.91 -12.74
C TRP A 358 -19.67 -20.29 -12.19
N ASN A 359 -19.74 -20.04 -10.88
CA ASN A 359 -20.87 -19.38 -10.24
C ASN A 359 -20.40 -18.33 -9.22
N ILE A 360 -21.32 -17.45 -8.84
CA ILE A 360 -21.07 -16.34 -7.92
C ILE A 360 -20.69 -16.85 -6.51
N ALA A 361 -21.28 -17.94 -6.05
CA ALA A 361 -20.98 -18.50 -4.72
C ALA A 361 -19.51 -18.96 -4.63
N MET A 362 -19.02 -19.68 -5.64
CA MET A 362 -17.61 -20.11 -5.70
C MET A 362 -16.66 -18.91 -5.74
N LEU A 363 -17.02 -17.86 -6.49
CA LEU A 363 -16.26 -16.62 -6.52
C LEU A 363 -16.15 -16.00 -5.11
N TYR A 364 -17.27 -15.83 -4.40
CA TYR A 364 -17.29 -15.22 -3.07
C TYR A 364 -16.58 -16.06 -2.00
N ILE A 365 -16.59 -17.40 -2.10
CA ILE A 365 -15.77 -18.26 -1.24
C ILE A 365 -14.27 -18.00 -1.49
N GLY A 366 -13.85 -17.96 -2.75
CA GLY A 366 -12.48 -17.60 -3.10
C GLY A 366 -12.08 -16.20 -2.60
N LEU A 367 -12.97 -15.23 -2.73
CA LEU A 367 -12.75 -13.85 -2.24
C LEU A 367 -12.67 -13.78 -0.70
N ALA A 368 -13.42 -14.60 0.02
CA ALA A 368 -13.33 -14.68 1.48
C ALA A 368 -11.96 -15.20 1.94
N LEU A 369 -11.43 -16.25 1.29
CA LEU A 369 -10.08 -16.76 1.54
C LEU A 369 -9.00 -15.74 1.15
N TYR A 370 -9.18 -15.04 0.03
CA TYR A 370 -8.32 -13.94 -0.39
C TYR A 370 -8.29 -12.82 0.66
N ALA A 371 -9.46 -12.37 1.14
CA ALA A 371 -9.59 -11.32 2.14
C ALA A 371 -8.93 -11.71 3.48
N TYR A 372 -9.03 -12.99 3.89
CA TYR A 372 -8.33 -13.51 5.06
C TYR A 372 -6.81 -13.33 4.95
N ALA A 373 -6.25 -13.73 3.82
CA ALA A 373 -4.81 -13.60 3.59
C ALA A 373 -4.37 -12.12 3.49
N ALA A 374 -5.13 -11.30 2.77
CA ALA A 374 -4.89 -9.87 2.64
C ALA A 374 -4.85 -9.16 4.00
N ALA A 375 -5.72 -9.58 4.92
CA ALA A 375 -5.79 -9.01 6.26
C ALA A 375 -4.55 -9.30 7.13
N LEU A 376 -3.85 -10.40 6.88
CA LEU A 376 -2.80 -10.89 7.80
C LEU A 376 -1.37 -10.65 7.30
N VAL A 377 -1.10 -10.85 6.01
CA VAL A 377 0.27 -10.93 5.51
C VAL A 377 1.04 -9.62 5.72
N VAL A 378 0.48 -8.51 5.27
CA VAL A 378 1.16 -7.19 5.33
C VAL A 378 1.39 -6.73 6.78
N PRO A 379 0.40 -6.71 7.69
CA PRO A 379 0.62 -6.28 9.07
C PRO A 379 1.60 -7.19 9.81
N CYS A 380 1.50 -8.51 9.64
CA CYS A 380 2.37 -9.46 10.33
C CYS A 380 3.82 -9.35 9.82
N LEU A 381 4.05 -9.23 8.50
CA LEU A 381 5.40 -9.04 7.96
C LEU A 381 6.00 -7.71 8.43
N SER A 382 5.22 -6.63 8.42
CA SER A 382 5.68 -5.32 8.91
C SER A 382 6.08 -5.38 10.38
N THR A 383 5.33 -6.10 11.23
CA THR A 383 5.68 -6.32 12.64
C THR A 383 7.03 -7.06 12.75
N VAL A 384 7.19 -8.18 12.04
CA VAL A 384 8.41 -8.98 12.10
C VAL A 384 9.62 -8.18 11.60
N VAL A 385 9.49 -7.45 10.51
CA VAL A 385 10.56 -6.61 9.96
C VAL A 385 10.93 -5.50 10.94
N SER A 386 9.97 -4.88 11.61
CA SER A 386 10.22 -3.83 12.61
C SER A 386 11.01 -4.33 13.82
N ASP A 387 10.88 -5.61 14.17
CA ASP A 387 11.59 -6.23 15.31
C ASP A 387 13.06 -6.55 14.98
N HIS A 388 13.44 -6.62 13.69
CA HIS A 388 14.81 -6.90 13.25
C HIS A 388 15.65 -5.63 13.00
N GLY A 389 15.02 -4.45 12.86
CA GLY A 389 15.69 -3.16 12.73
C GLY A 389 16.22 -2.65 14.09
N SER A 390 17.35 -1.94 14.09
CA SER A 390 17.83 -1.21 15.30
C SER A 390 16.87 -0.05 15.62
N ALA A 391 16.89 0.42 16.88
CA ALA A 391 16.03 1.51 17.34
C ALA A 391 16.19 2.79 16.49
N SER A 392 17.43 3.08 16.07
CA SER A 392 17.79 4.27 15.28
C SER A 392 17.49 4.18 13.78
N GLN A 393 17.05 3.02 13.27
CA GLN A 393 16.93 2.74 11.84
C GLN A 393 15.54 2.26 11.41
N LYS A 394 14.56 2.32 12.29
CA LYS A 394 13.20 1.80 12.01
C LYS A 394 12.54 2.51 10.83
N GLY A 395 12.74 3.82 10.68
CA GLY A 395 12.25 4.58 9.55
C GLY A 395 12.86 4.11 8.23
N THR A 396 14.17 3.96 8.18
CA THR A 396 14.89 3.44 7.00
C THR A 396 14.39 2.05 6.63
N VAL A 397 14.29 1.14 7.60
CA VAL A 397 13.82 -0.24 7.37
C VAL A 397 12.37 -0.27 6.88
N MET A 398 11.48 0.51 7.49
CA MET A 398 10.08 0.60 7.05
C MET A 398 9.95 1.31 5.70
N GLY A 399 10.77 2.31 5.43
CA GLY A 399 10.86 2.99 4.14
C GLY A 399 11.27 2.04 3.01
N ILE A 400 12.31 1.22 3.24
CA ILE A 400 12.76 0.18 2.29
C ILE A 400 11.63 -0.85 2.06
N LEU A 401 11.02 -1.35 3.13
CA LEU A 401 9.93 -2.32 3.00
C LEU A 401 8.76 -1.74 2.18
N ARG A 402 8.39 -0.49 2.44
CA ARG A 402 7.34 0.21 1.69
C ARG A 402 7.72 0.42 0.23
N SER A 403 8.98 0.74 -0.04
CA SER A 403 9.53 0.88 -1.38
C SER A 403 9.42 -0.44 -2.17
N LEU A 404 9.87 -1.55 -1.60
CA LEU A 404 9.73 -2.87 -2.22
C LEU A 404 8.26 -3.21 -2.53
N GLY A 405 7.34 -2.88 -1.62
CA GLY A 405 5.91 -3.03 -1.85
C GLY A 405 5.36 -2.12 -2.95
N SER A 406 5.90 -0.93 -3.11
CA SER A 406 5.50 0.01 -4.17
C SER A 406 6.02 -0.45 -5.54
N LEU A 407 7.25 -0.97 -5.60
CA LEU A 407 7.79 -1.60 -6.81
C LEU A 407 6.94 -2.81 -7.23
N ALA A 408 6.56 -3.65 -6.27
CA ALA A 408 5.70 -4.79 -6.52
C ALA A 408 4.35 -4.37 -7.12
N ARG A 409 3.73 -3.31 -6.58
CA ARG A 409 2.46 -2.75 -7.10
C ARG A 409 2.62 -2.00 -8.42
N ALA A 410 3.82 -1.53 -8.76
CA ALA A 410 4.08 -0.95 -10.08
C ALA A 410 4.19 -2.04 -11.15
N LEU A 411 4.87 -3.14 -10.87
CA LEU A 411 5.17 -4.21 -11.83
C LEU A 411 4.07 -5.27 -11.90
N GLY A 412 3.43 -5.60 -10.77
CA GLY A 412 2.45 -6.69 -10.66
C GLY A 412 1.29 -6.58 -11.63
N PRO A 413 0.55 -5.45 -11.68
CA PRO A 413 -0.55 -5.26 -12.64
C PRO A 413 -0.11 -5.38 -14.10
N VAL A 414 1.06 -4.84 -14.46
CA VAL A 414 1.58 -4.89 -15.83
C VAL A 414 1.83 -6.33 -16.26
N VAL A 415 2.54 -7.11 -15.44
CA VAL A 415 2.86 -8.51 -15.75
C VAL A 415 1.60 -9.37 -15.72
N SER A 416 0.75 -9.22 -14.70
CA SER A 416 -0.47 -10.02 -14.59
C SER A 416 -1.48 -9.74 -15.69
N SER A 417 -1.64 -8.46 -16.10
CA SER A 417 -2.51 -8.13 -17.25
C SER A 417 -1.96 -8.71 -18.53
N SER A 418 -0.65 -8.67 -18.77
CA SER A 418 -0.02 -9.29 -19.92
C SER A 418 -0.28 -10.79 -19.99
N VAL A 419 -0.07 -11.50 -18.88
CA VAL A 419 -0.36 -12.94 -18.77
C VAL A 419 -1.85 -13.23 -18.95
N TYR A 420 -2.71 -12.40 -18.36
CA TYR A 420 -4.17 -12.52 -18.47
C TYR A 420 -4.66 -12.41 -19.93
N TRP A 421 -4.06 -11.50 -20.71
CA TRP A 421 -4.40 -11.31 -22.13
C TRP A 421 -3.84 -12.42 -23.02
N ILE A 422 -2.58 -12.85 -22.81
CA ILE A 422 -1.92 -13.85 -23.63
C ILE A 422 -2.47 -15.25 -23.39
N ALA A 423 -2.64 -15.62 -22.10
CA ALA A 423 -2.96 -16.98 -21.69
C ALA A 423 -4.40 -17.18 -21.18
N GLY A 424 -5.18 -16.09 -21.10
CA GLY A 424 -6.55 -16.10 -20.57
C GLY A 424 -6.62 -16.05 -19.03
N ALA A 425 -7.80 -15.70 -18.53
CA ALA A 425 -8.06 -15.52 -17.10
C ALA A 425 -7.72 -16.76 -16.28
N GLN A 426 -8.20 -17.93 -16.67
CA GLN A 426 -7.99 -19.18 -15.91
C GLN A 426 -6.51 -19.50 -15.74
N THR A 427 -5.75 -19.47 -16.82
CA THR A 427 -4.31 -19.77 -16.83
C THR A 427 -3.54 -18.74 -15.99
N CYS A 428 -3.87 -17.45 -16.10
CA CYS A 428 -3.25 -16.39 -15.30
C CYS A 428 -3.41 -16.66 -13.80
N TYR A 429 -4.62 -16.97 -13.34
CA TYR A 429 -4.90 -17.24 -11.94
C TYR A 429 -4.25 -18.55 -11.44
N LEU A 430 -4.19 -19.58 -12.27
CA LEU A 430 -3.52 -20.85 -11.91
C LEU A 430 -1.99 -20.67 -11.82
N ILE A 431 -1.37 -19.97 -12.77
CA ILE A 431 0.07 -19.64 -12.71
C ILE A 431 0.36 -18.82 -11.46
N THR A 432 -0.45 -17.80 -11.16
CA THR A 432 -0.26 -16.97 -9.97
C THR A 432 -0.44 -17.78 -8.69
N SER A 433 -1.43 -18.68 -8.64
CA SER A 433 -1.63 -19.61 -7.53
C SER A 433 -0.39 -20.48 -7.28
N ALA A 434 0.16 -21.11 -8.32
CA ALA A 434 1.39 -21.90 -8.23
C ALA A 434 2.59 -21.06 -7.79
N SER A 435 2.68 -19.80 -8.25
CA SER A 435 3.78 -18.88 -7.92
C SER A 435 3.83 -18.51 -6.43
N PHE A 436 2.72 -18.65 -5.66
CA PHE A 436 2.75 -18.46 -4.20
C PHE A 436 3.59 -19.51 -3.45
N VAL A 437 4.00 -20.58 -4.10
CA VAL A 437 4.99 -21.52 -3.55
C VAL A 437 6.35 -20.82 -3.31
N VAL A 438 6.71 -19.84 -4.14
CA VAL A 438 7.98 -19.11 -4.01
C VAL A 438 8.11 -18.40 -2.64
N PRO A 439 7.20 -17.49 -2.24
CA PRO A 439 7.28 -16.88 -0.91
C PRO A 439 7.13 -17.88 0.24
N LEU A 440 6.45 -19.02 0.08
CA LEU A 440 6.40 -20.08 1.08
C LEU A 440 7.75 -20.78 1.28
N VAL A 441 8.45 -21.10 0.20
CA VAL A 441 9.79 -21.68 0.24
C VAL A 441 10.78 -20.68 0.87
N LEU A 442 10.69 -19.40 0.51
CA LEU A 442 11.52 -18.36 1.11
C LEU A 442 11.28 -18.23 2.63
N LEU A 443 10.02 -18.30 3.08
CA LEU A 443 9.68 -18.29 4.51
C LEU A 443 10.20 -19.54 5.25
N SER A 444 10.30 -20.68 4.59
CA SER A 444 10.85 -21.89 5.21
C SER A 444 12.34 -21.73 5.53
N LYS A 445 13.11 -21.01 4.68
CA LYS A 445 14.53 -20.74 4.92
C LYS A 445 14.79 -19.95 6.21
N ILE A 446 13.85 -19.10 6.66
CA ILE A 446 13.98 -18.35 7.93
C ILE A 446 13.97 -19.30 9.14
N ARG A 447 13.35 -20.47 9.04
CA ARG A 447 13.29 -21.47 10.10
C ARG A 447 14.63 -22.17 10.32
N TRP A 448 15.35 -22.45 9.23
CA TRP A 448 16.69 -23.08 9.29
C TRP A 448 17.75 -22.17 9.94
N LEU A 449 17.61 -20.84 9.77
CA LEU A 449 18.48 -19.85 10.42
C LEU A 449 18.27 -19.72 11.95
N LYS A 450 17.35 -20.51 12.53
CA LYS A 450 17.12 -20.56 14.00
C LYS A 450 17.72 -21.80 14.66
N GLU A 451 18.13 -22.78 13.85
CA GLU A 451 18.61 -24.08 14.33
C GLU A 451 20.14 -24.22 14.22
N GLU A 452 20.85 -23.21 13.67
CA GLU A 452 22.31 -23.03 13.74
C GLU A 452 22.69 -21.95 14.78
#